data_b01997cbb95761b1629f518de0a7a0d2
#
_entry.id   b01997cbb95761b1629f518de0a7a0d2
#
_cell.length_a   1.000
_cell.length_b   1.000
_cell.length_c   1.000
_cell.angle_alpha   90.00
_cell.angle_beta   90.00
_cell.angle_gamma   90.00
#
_symmetry.space_group_name_H-M   'P 1'
#
loop_
_entity.id
_entity.type
_entity.pdbx_description
1 polymer ?
#
loop_
_entity_poly.entity_id
_entity_poly.type
_entity_poly.pdbx_seq_one_letter_code
_entity_poly.pdbx_strand_id
1 'polypeptide(L)'
;VSLRGETLKTQYPILHLRRDVLGFASVAIWFFTLGMLPLGTNITLTYSTPLFLALNFILLALWKKEQPEWPLIGSILLGFVGIVVVMRPSFLSGDAVPALLCLFVAFIDLFGYWQIRFLGRVHEPSWRVVFYYSLFCTVGALLGVLFFEDGFHMPNTRAAIAAFLMCLLATAGMLASTRAWIGGNMLLVSCLGFSAIPFSELIGVFFFKNIPDMLSLI
;
A
#
# COMPACT_ATOMS: atom_id res chain seq x y z
N VAL A 1 20.51 5.61 -14.94
CA VAL A 1 20.88 4.18 -14.80
C VAL A 1 22.30 3.99 -15.28
N SER A 2 22.68 4.52 -16.45
CA SER A 2 24.05 4.36 -16.98
C SER A 2 25.13 5.12 -16.19
N LEU A 3 24.78 6.12 -15.41
CA LEU A 3 25.71 6.93 -14.62
C LEU A 3 26.33 6.20 -13.41
N ARG A 4 25.78 5.02 -13.00
CA ARG A 4 26.30 4.21 -11.89
C ARG A 4 26.74 2.81 -12.29
N GLY A 5 26.75 2.46 -13.60
CA GLY A 5 27.08 1.11 -14.06
C GLY A 5 26.08 0.01 -13.68
N GLU A 6 24.92 0.40 -13.08
CA GLU A 6 23.88 -0.56 -12.69
C GLU A 6 23.04 -0.96 -13.91
N THR A 7 22.77 -2.24 -14.05
CA THR A 7 21.98 -2.80 -15.16
C THR A 7 20.52 -3.03 -14.73
N LEU A 8 19.59 -2.96 -15.68
CA LEU A 8 18.18 -3.36 -15.47
C LEU A 8 18.05 -4.87 -15.19
N LYS A 9 19.00 -5.67 -15.63
CA LYS A 9 18.94 -7.14 -15.49
C LYS A 9 19.05 -7.54 -14.02
N THR A 10 18.08 -8.35 -13.54
CA THR A 10 18.12 -8.96 -12.21
C THR A 10 18.61 -10.39 -12.25
N GLN A 11 19.22 -10.85 -11.17
CA GLN A 11 19.56 -12.27 -10.96
C GLN A 11 18.42 -13.04 -10.28
N TYR A 12 17.37 -12.34 -9.79
CA TYR A 12 16.28 -12.92 -9.01
C TYR A 12 14.88 -12.65 -9.62
N PRO A 13 14.63 -13.05 -10.90
CA PRO A 13 13.38 -12.72 -11.59
C PRO A 13 12.15 -13.30 -10.89
N ILE A 14 12.28 -14.48 -10.28
CA ILE A 14 11.16 -15.14 -9.56
C ILE A 14 10.75 -14.35 -8.30
N LEU A 15 11.71 -13.74 -7.59
CA LEU A 15 11.38 -12.91 -6.43
C LEU A 15 10.63 -11.64 -6.84
N HIS A 16 11.07 -10.99 -7.93
CA HIS A 16 10.35 -9.85 -8.52
C HIS A 16 8.95 -10.27 -8.94
N LEU A 17 8.81 -11.35 -9.71
CA LEU A 17 7.50 -11.82 -10.17
C LEU A 17 6.53 -12.10 -9.01
N ARG A 18 6.99 -12.79 -7.95
CA ARG A 18 6.16 -13.04 -6.76
C ARG A 18 5.68 -11.75 -6.10
N ARG A 19 6.58 -10.79 -5.92
CA ARG A 19 6.26 -9.47 -5.37
C ARG A 19 5.29 -8.73 -6.27
N ASP A 20 5.49 -8.76 -7.57
CA ASP A 20 4.72 -8.00 -8.55
C ASP A 20 3.30 -8.58 -8.71
N VAL A 21 3.17 -9.89 -8.74
CA VAL A 21 1.85 -10.57 -8.75
C VAL A 21 1.06 -10.25 -7.49
N LEU A 22 1.67 -10.38 -6.30
CA LEU A 22 0.99 -10.07 -5.04
C LEU A 22 0.56 -8.60 -4.99
N GLY A 23 1.46 -7.68 -5.36
CA GLY A 23 1.17 -6.25 -5.33
C GLY A 23 0.14 -5.84 -6.39
N PHE A 24 0.16 -6.42 -7.59
CA PHE A 24 -0.84 -6.16 -8.61
C PHE A 24 -2.21 -6.70 -8.22
N ALA A 25 -2.28 -7.93 -7.70
CA ALA A 25 -3.53 -8.50 -7.19
C ALA A 25 -4.12 -7.63 -6.07
N SER A 26 -3.28 -7.19 -5.12
CA SER A 26 -3.69 -6.29 -4.05
C SER A 26 -4.31 -5.00 -4.60
N VAL A 27 -3.60 -4.30 -5.49
CA VAL A 27 -4.07 -3.04 -6.09
C VAL A 27 -5.34 -3.24 -6.92
N ALA A 28 -5.42 -4.31 -7.73
CA ALA A 28 -6.61 -4.60 -8.54
C ALA A 28 -7.86 -4.86 -7.69
N ILE A 29 -7.73 -5.68 -6.64
CA ILE A 29 -8.83 -5.95 -5.70
C ILE A 29 -9.20 -4.66 -4.94
N TRP A 30 -8.23 -3.86 -4.53
CA TRP A 30 -8.46 -2.60 -3.84
C TRP A 30 -9.28 -1.61 -4.69
N PHE A 31 -8.93 -1.43 -5.97
CA PHE A 31 -9.72 -0.59 -6.88
C PHE A 31 -11.13 -1.16 -7.11
N PHE A 32 -11.26 -2.47 -7.22
CA PHE A 32 -12.56 -3.12 -7.35
C PHE A 32 -13.45 -2.86 -6.14
N THR A 33 -12.94 -3.03 -4.94
CA THR A 33 -13.68 -2.80 -3.69
C THR A 33 -13.96 -1.32 -3.42
N LEU A 34 -13.14 -0.41 -3.96
CA LEU A 34 -13.35 1.04 -3.87
C LEU A 34 -14.64 1.49 -4.57
N GLY A 35 -15.08 0.76 -5.62
CA GLY A 35 -16.37 1.01 -6.29
C GLY A 35 -17.58 0.44 -5.54
N MET A 36 -17.38 -0.39 -4.52
CA MET A 36 -18.44 -1.12 -3.82
C MET A 36 -18.64 -0.66 -2.35
N LEU A 37 -17.60 -0.14 -1.72
CA LEU A 37 -17.62 0.27 -0.31
C LEU A 37 -17.47 1.79 -0.18
N PRO A 38 -18.04 2.39 0.87
CA PRO A 38 -17.70 3.76 1.24
C PRO A 38 -16.18 3.88 1.45
N LEU A 39 -15.59 4.99 0.97
CA LEU A 39 -14.15 5.22 0.99
C LEU A 39 -13.53 5.01 2.38
N GLY A 40 -14.19 5.53 3.43
CA GLY A 40 -13.71 5.38 4.82
C GLY A 40 -13.66 3.92 5.25
N THR A 41 -14.67 3.11 4.90
CA THR A 41 -14.70 1.67 5.20
C THR A 41 -13.61 0.92 4.46
N ASN A 42 -13.44 1.20 3.15
CA ASN A 42 -12.41 0.57 2.32
C ASN A 42 -11.01 0.87 2.89
N ILE A 43 -10.70 2.12 3.17
CA ILE A 43 -9.41 2.54 3.75
C ILE A 43 -9.19 1.88 5.12
N THR A 44 -10.17 1.91 6.03
CA THR A 44 -10.03 1.32 7.36
C THR A 44 -9.69 -0.17 7.28
N LEU A 45 -10.38 -0.92 6.43
CA LEU A 45 -10.14 -2.35 6.26
C LEU A 45 -8.77 -2.64 5.64
N THR A 46 -8.36 -1.86 4.65
CA THR A 46 -7.04 -2.02 4.00
C THR A 46 -5.90 -1.66 4.96
N TYR A 47 -6.08 -0.64 5.80
CA TYR A 47 -5.12 -0.28 6.85
C TYR A 47 -5.04 -1.30 8.01
N SER A 48 -5.72 -2.44 7.90
CA SER A 48 -5.51 -3.59 8.80
C SER A 48 -4.20 -4.33 8.54
N THR A 49 -3.48 -4.09 7.44
CA THR A 49 -2.18 -4.72 7.13
C THR A 49 -1.17 -4.65 8.30
N PRO A 50 -0.97 -3.51 8.99
CA PRO A 50 -0.10 -3.44 10.15
C PRO A 50 -0.52 -4.37 11.30
N LEU A 51 -1.82 -4.62 11.48
CA LEU A 51 -2.31 -5.57 12.49
C LEU A 51 -1.92 -7.01 12.14
N PHE A 52 -2.07 -7.41 10.87
CA PHE A 52 -1.61 -8.72 10.40
C PHE A 52 -0.09 -8.86 10.54
N LEU A 53 0.65 -7.78 10.27
CA LEU A 53 2.10 -7.75 10.44
C LEU A 53 2.47 -7.91 11.92
N ALA A 54 1.83 -7.18 12.83
CA ALA A 54 2.04 -7.30 14.27
C ALA A 54 1.74 -8.73 14.77
N LEU A 55 0.61 -9.30 14.35
CA LEU A 55 0.27 -10.68 14.66
C LEU A 55 1.33 -11.68 14.16
N ASN A 56 1.79 -11.49 12.92
CA ASN A 56 2.86 -12.32 12.36
C ASN A 56 4.15 -12.25 13.19
N PHE A 57 4.55 -11.06 13.63
CA PHE A 57 5.73 -10.89 14.49
C PHE A 57 5.54 -11.48 15.89
N ILE A 58 4.34 -11.36 16.48
CA ILE A 58 4.03 -12.03 17.76
C ILE A 58 4.18 -13.56 17.60
N LEU A 59 3.57 -14.14 16.57
CA LEU A 59 3.66 -15.58 16.33
C LEU A 59 5.09 -16.05 16.10
N LEU A 60 5.88 -15.29 15.33
CA LEU A 60 7.30 -15.57 15.11
C LEU A 60 8.13 -15.49 16.39
N ALA A 61 7.89 -14.47 17.22
CA ALA A 61 8.59 -14.29 18.51
C ALA A 61 8.25 -15.45 19.46
N LEU A 62 6.98 -15.82 19.58
CA LEU A 62 6.54 -16.96 20.39
C LEU A 62 7.19 -18.28 19.92
N TRP A 63 7.23 -18.48 18.59
CA TRP A 63 7.85 -19.69 18.02
C TRP A 63 9.36 -19.76 18.30
N LYS A 64 10.05 -18.60 18.23
CA LYS A 64 11.48 -18.49 18.54
C LYS A 64 11.79 -18.37 20.04
N LYS A 65 10.76 -18.30 20.90
CA LYS A 65 10.89 -18.02 22.34
C LYS A 65 11.59 -16.67 22.63
N GLU A 66 11.41 -15.70 21.75
CA GLU A 66 11.88 -14.33 21.89
C GLU A 66 10.74 -13.45 22.45
N GLN A 67 11.10 -12.30 23.04
CA GLN A 67 10.10 -11.33 23.51
C GLN A 67 9.57 -10.49 22.32
N PRO A 68 8.25 -10.36 22.13
CA PRO A 68 7.67 -9.47 21.11
C PRO A 68 8.00 -7.99 21.41
N GLU A 69 8.02 -7.18 20.35
CA GLU A 69 8.22 -5.72 20.46
C GLU A 69 6.92 -5.04 20.92
N TRP A 70 6.51 -5.25 22.17
CA TRP A 70 5.24 -4.77 22.74
C TRP A 70 4.96 -3.27 22.53
N PRO A 71 5.97 -2.35 22.67
CA PRO A 71 5.72 -0.92 22.44
C PRO A 71 5.28 -0.61 21.00
N LEU A 72 5.88 -1.27 20.00
CA LEU A 72 5.50 -1.08 18.60
C LEU A 72 4.14 -1.70 18.29
N ILE A 73 3.86 -2.87 18.85
CA ILE A 73 2.55 -3.53 18.71
C ILE A 73 1.46 -2.65 19.32
N GLY A 74 1.69 -2.10 20.51
CA GLY A 74 0.77 -1.16 21.17
C GLY A 74 0.53 0.10 20.33
N SER A 75 1.57 0.64 19.70
CA SER A 75 1.47 1.79 18.79
C SER A 75 0.64 1.48 17.55
N ILE A 76 0.76 0.27 16.98
CA ILE A 76 -0.04 -0.18 15.85
C ILE A 76 -1.51 -0.28 16.24
N LEU A 77 -1.82 -0.88 17.40
CA LEU A 77 -3.19 -0.98 17.88
C LEU A 77 -3.81 0.39 18.12
N LEU A 78 -3.07 1.29 18.77
CA LEU A 78 -3.53 2.66 19.03
C LEU A 78 -3.76 3.42 17.72
N GLY A 79 -2.83 3.33 16.76
CA GLY A 79 -2.96 3.95 15.44
C GLY A 79 -4.17 3.43 14.68
N PHE A 80 -4.44 2.11 14.74
CA PHE A 80 -5.61 1.53 14.11
C PHE A 80 -6.92 2.01 14.74
N VAL A 81 -6.98 2.12 16.07
CA VAL A 81 -8.14 2.72 16.74
C VAL A 81 -8.37 4.15 16.26
N GLY A 82 -7.30 4.95 16.12
CA GLY A 82 -7.38 6.29 15.55
C GLY A 82 -7.98 6.28 14.14
N ILE A 83 -7.58 5.36 13.27
CA ILE A 83 -8.15 5.22 11.91
C ILE A 83 -9.64 4.90 11.97
N VAL A 84 -10.06 3.97 12.82
CA VAL A 84 -11.47 3.60 12.98
C VAL A 84 -12.30 4.81 13.41
N VAL A 85 -11.79 5.62 14.33
CA VAL A 85 -12.46 6.84 14.81
C VAL A 85 -12.59 7.89 13.70
N VAL A 86 -11.51 8.13 12.93
CA VAL A 86 -11.49 9.15 11.87
C VAL A 86 -12.33 8.74 10.67
N MET A 87 -12.14 7.51 10.17
CA MET A 87 -12.79 7.03 8.96
C MET A 87 -14.24 6.64 9.16
N ARG A 88 -14.68 6.37 10.40
CA ARG A 88 -16.06 5.99 10.74
C ARG A 88 -16.63 4.95 9.79
N PRO A 89 -16.02 3.75 9.70
CA PRO A 89 -16.46 2.73 8.75
C PRO A 89 -17.93 2.39 8.97
N SER A 90 -18.67 2.33 7.87
CA SER A 90 -20.08 1.95 7.88
C SER A 90 -20.26 0.69 7.07
N PHE A 91 -20.99 -0.27 7.63
CA PHE A 91 -21.32 -1.53 6.97
C PHE A 91 -22.82 -1.56 6.70
N LEU A 92 -23.18 -1.65 5.44
CA LEU A 92 -24.55 -1.84 5.00
C LEU A 92 -24.83 -3.34 4.77
N SER A 93 -26.08 -3.71 4.73
CA SER A 93 -26.47 -5.08 4.39
C SER A 93 -26.04 -5.39 2.94
N GLY A 94 -25.14 -6.36 2.76
CA GLY A 94 -24.55 -6.72 1.48
C GLY A 94 -23.07 -6.42 1.32
N ASP A 95 -22.46 -5.65 2.22
CA ASP A 95 -21.05 -5.24 2.14
C ASP A 95 -20.06 -6.33 2.59
N ALA A 96 -20.56 -7.50 3.03
CA ALA A 96 -19.70 -8.55 3.60
C ALA A 96 -18.63 -9.05 2.63
N VAL A 97 -18.97 -9.28 1.36
CA VAL A 97 -18.01 -9.79 0.36
C VAL A 97 -16.94 -8.74 0.03
N PRO A 98 -17.28 -7.48 -0.31
CA PRO A 98 -16.27 -6.43 -0.51
C PRO A 98 -15.41 -6.19 0.74
N ALA A 99 -15.98 -6.25 1.93
CA ALA A 99 -15.22 -6.08 3.19
C ALA A 99 -14.21 -7.22 3.41
N LEU A 100 -14.60 -8.48 3.14
CA LEU A 100 -13.69 -9.62 3.18
C LEU A 100 -12.57 -9.50 2.13
N LEU A 101 -12.87 -9.00 0.95
CA LEU A 101 -11.87 -8.74 -0.08
C LEU A 101 -10.86 -7.67 0.37
N CYS A 102 -11.29 -6.59 1.04
CA CYS A 102 -10.38 -5.60 1.62
C CYS A 102 -9.46 -6.21 2.70
N LEU A 103 -9.99 -7.04 3.59
CA LEU A 103 -9.18 -7.75 4.58
C LEU A 103 -8.22 -8.74 3.91
N PHE A 104 -8.65 -9.39 2.83
CA PHE A 104 -7.79 -10.26 2.04
C PHE A 104 -6.65 -9.47 1.36
N VAL A 105 -6.92 -8.25 0.85
CA VAL A 105 -5.89 -7.33 0.36
C VAL A 105 -4.88 -7.04 1.47
N ALA A 106 -5.35 -6.65 2.66
CA ALA A 106 -4.48 -6.38 3.79
C ALA A 106 -3.60 -7.60 4.18
N PHE A 107 -4.14 -8.79 4.05
CA PHE A 107 -3.40 -10.04 4.28
C PHE A 107 -2.38 -10.33 3.17
N ILE A 108 -2.73 -10.12 1.89
CA ILE A 108 -1.79 -10.25 0.76
C ILE A 108 -0.63 -9.27 0.89
N ASP A 109 -0.90 -8.04 1.29
CA ASP A 109 0.12 -7.00 1.45
C ASP A 109 1.19 -7.39 2.47
N LEU A 110 0.83 -8.12 3.52
CA LEU A 110 1.79 -8.70 4.45
C LEU A 110 2.87 -9.52 3.71
N PHE A 111 2.45 -10.41 2.79
CA PHE A 111 3.40 -11.21 2.02
C PHE A 111 4.17 -10.35 1.01
N GLY A 112 3.53 -9.34 0.43
CA GLY A 112 4.19 -8.37 -0.45
C GLY A 112 5.35 -7.64 0.26
N TYR A 113 5.16 -7.21 1.51
CA TYR A 113 6.21 -6.58 2.31
C TYR A 113 7.35 -7.54 2.66
N TRP A 114 7.05 -8.80 2.93
CA TRP A 114 8.08 -9.83 3.09
C TRP A 114 8.90 -10.05 1.81
N GLN A 115 8.27 -10.05 0.62
CA GLN A 115 8.99 -10.16 -0.65
C GLN A 115 9.92 -8.96 -0.88
N ILE A 116 9.48 -7.73 -0.57
CA ILE A 116 10.34 -6.54 -0.64
C ILE A 116 11.55 -6.71 0.31
N ARG A 117 11.32 -7.21 1.52
CA ARG A 117 12.38 -7.47 2.49
C ARG A 117 13.37 -8.53 2.00
N PHE A 118 12.90 -9.60 1.35
CA PHE A 118 13.75 -10.63 0.75
C PHE A 118 14.59 -10.07 -0.40
N LEU A 119 14.01 -9.25 -1.27
CA LEU A 119 14.75 -8.56 -2.33
C LEU A 119 15.85 -7.66 -1.75
N GLY A 120 15.58 -6.98 -0.63
CA GLY A 120 16.60 -6.23 0.09
C GLY A 120 17.73 -7.09 0.63
N ARG A 121 17.44 -8.28 1.16
CA ARG A 121 18.46 -9.23 1.67
C ARG A 121 19.41 -9.74 0.58
N VAL A 122 18.94 -9.87 -0.64
CA VAL A 122 19.78 -10.24 -1.80
C VAL A 122 20.40 -9.02 -2.50
N HIS A 123 20.40 -7.87 -1.82
CA HIS A 123 21.01 -6.60 -2.27
C HIS A 123 20.44 -6.07 -3.60
N GLU A 124 19.18 -6.40 -3.91
CA GLU A 124 18.49 -5.78 -5.03
C GLU A 124 18.21 -4.29 -4.73
N PRO A 125 18.61 -3.37 -5.62
CA PRO A 125 18.40 -1.95 -5.41
C PRO A 125 16.91 -1.59 -5.48
N SER A 126 16.45 -0.71 -4.59
CA SER A 126 15.05 -0.31 -4.48
C SER A 126 14.44 0.21 -5.80
N TRP A 127 15.24 0.93 -6.61
CA TRP A 127 14.77 1.45 -7.90
C TRP A 127 14.44 0.31 -8.88
N ARG A 128 15.18 -0.82 -8.85
CA ARG A 128 14.92 -1.98 -9.70
C ARG A 128 13.64 -2.68 -9.27
N VAL A 129 13.42 -2.83 -7.96
CA VAL A 129 12.16 -3.38 -7.41
C VAL A 129 10.96 -2.55 -7.86
N VAL A 130 11.04 -1.22 -7.77
CA VAL A 130 9.98 -0.31 -8.23
C VAL A 130 9.79 -0.38 -9.74
N PHE A 131 10.87 -0.44 -10.53
CA PHE A 131 10.81 -0.52 -11.98
C PHE A 131 10.05 -1.78 -12.46
N TYR A 132 10.42 -2.98 -11.96
CA TYR A 132 9.75 -4.22 -12.36
C TYR A 132 8.28 -4.21 -11.97
N TYR A 133 7.97 -3.75 -10.77
CA TYR A 133 6.58 -3.63 -10.32
C TYR A 133 5.77 -2.66 -11.17
N SER A 134 6.29 -1.48 -11.46
CA SER A 134 5.61 -0.50 -12.31
C SER A 134 5.39 -1.03 -13.71
N LEU A 135 6.37 -1.74 -14.27
CA LEU A 135 6.26 -2.40 -15.56
C LEU A 135 5.15 -3.47 -15.55
N PHE A 136 5.14 -4.33 -14.51
CA PHE A 136 4.12 -5.37 -14.35
C PHE A 136 2.71 -4.77 -14.24
N CYS A 137 2.55 -3.73 -13.40
CA CYS A 137 1.28 -3.02 -13.26
C CYS A 137 0.83 -2.35 -14.57
N THR A 138 1.76 -1.77 -15.32
CA THR A 138 1.46 -1.16 -16.62
C THR A 138 0.94 -2.19 -17.62
N VAL A 139 1.63 -3.33 -17.74
CA VAL A 139 1.18 -4.42 -18.62
C VAL A 139 -0.18 -4.96 -18.16
N GLY A 140 -0.36 -5.20 -16.86
CA GLY A 140 -1.62 -5.69 -16.31
C GLY A 140 -2.78 -4.71 -16.54
N ALA A 141 -2.55 -3.41 -16.34
CA ALA A 141 -3.55 -2.38 -16.59
C ALA A 141 -3.91 -2.26 -18.09
N LEU A 142 -2.90 -2.33 -18.97
CA LEU A 142 -3.14 -2.34 -20.43
C LEU A 142 -3.99 -3.54 -20.86
N LEU A 143 -3.69 -4.72 -20.34
CA LEU A 143 -4.50 -5.91 -20.60
C LEU A 143 -5.92 -5.73 -20.04
N GLY A 144 -6.05 -5.14 -18.84
CA GLY A 144 -7.37 -4.82 -18.25
C GLY A 144 -8.19 -3.92 -19.17
N VAL A 145 -7.63 -2.83 -19.66
CA VAL A 145 -8.32 -1.93 -20.62
C VAL A 145 -8.71 -2.66 -21.90
N LEU A 146 -7.83 -3.47 -22.46
CA LEU A 146 -8.11 -4.20 -23.72
C LEU A 146 -9.22 -5.25 -23.58
N PHE A 147 -9.39 -5.87 -22.40
CA PHE A 147 -10.36 -6.96 -22.22
C PHE A 147 -11.66 -6.51 -21.56
N PHE A 148 -11.66 -5.40 -20.82
CA PHE A 148 -12.82 -5.00 -19.99
C PHE A 148 -13.38 -3.62 -20.33
N GLU A 149 -12.69 -2.82 -21.15
CA GLU A 149 -13.19 -1.51 -21.59
C GLU A 149 -13.38 -1.46 -23.10
N ASP A 150 -14.30 -0.60 -23.57
CA ASP A 150 -14.63 -0.40 -24.99
C ASP A 150 -13.58 0.43 -25.76
N GLY A 151 -12.40 0.63 -25.18
CA GLY A 151 -11.27 1.31 -25.80
C GLY A 151 -10.62 2.41 -24.96
N PHE A 152 -9.57 3.01 -25.52
CA PHE A 152 -8.81 4.09 -24.87
C PHE A 152 -9.57 5.42 -24.93
N HIS A 153 -9.90 5.98 -23.77
CA HIS A 153 -10.42 7.34 -23.66
C HIS A 153 -9.26 8.30 -23.42
N MET A 154 -9.01 9.19 -24.39
CA MET A 154 -7.95 10.20 -24.24
C MET A 154 -8.35 11.24 -23.19
N PRO A 155 -7.55 11.41 -22.12
CA PRO A 155 -7.84 12.41 -21.09
C PRO A 155 -7.71 13.82 -21.69
N ASN A 156 -8.47 14.79 -21.16
CA ASN A 156 -8.25 16.19 -21.49
C ASN A 156 -6.90 16.66 -20.91
N THR A 157 -6.40 17.80 -21.40
CA THR A 157 -5.08 18.32 -21.03
C THR A 157 -4.90 18.49 -19.52
N ARG A 158 -5.94 18.92 -18.79
CA ARG A 158 -5.89 19.08 -17.33
C ARG A 158 -5.75 17.73 -16.63
N ALA A 159 -6.53 16.74 -17.04
CA ALA A 159 -6.45 15.37 -16.50
C ALA A 159 -5.10 14.72 -16.82
N ALA A 160 -4.55 14.95 -18.03
CA ALA A 160 -3.23 14.44 -18.41
C ALA A 160 -2.10 15.04 -17.54
N ILE A 161 -2.13 16.35 -17.28
CA ILE A 161 -1.16 17.00 -16.39
C ILE A 161 -1.29 16.48 -14.96
N ALA A 162 -2.53 16.35 -14.45
CA ALA A 162 -2.77 15.82 -13.11
C ALA A 162 -2.29 14.37 -12.98
N ALA A 163 -2.56 13.52 -13.96
CA ALA A 163 -2.09 12.13 -14.01
C ALA A 163 -0.56 12.06 -14.03
N PHE A 164 0.10 12.91 -14.82
CA PHE A 164 1.57 12.98 -14.88
C PHE A 164 2.17 13.36 -13.52
N LEU A 165 1.63 14.39 -12.87
CA LEU A 165 2.08 14.79 -11.52
C LEU A 165 1.85 13.69 -10.49
N MET A 166 0.69 13.02 -10.52
CA MET A 166 0.41 11.86 -9.67
C MET A 166 1.42 10.74 -9.89
N CYS A 167 1.77 10.41 -11.12
CA CYS A 167 2.77 9.38 -11.44
C CYS A 167 4.15 9.73 -10.87
N LEU A 168 4.58 11.00 -10.97
CA LEU A 168 5.86 11.44 -10.39
C LEU A 168 5.87 11.30 -8.87
N LEU A 169 4.83 11.80 -8.20
CA LEU A 169 4.71 11.73 -6.74
C LEU A 169 4.57 10.28 -6.25
N ALA A 170 3.76 9.47 -6.93
CA ALA A 170 3.61 8.05 -6.62
C ALA A 170 4.93 7.29 -6.77
N THR A 171 5.70 7.55 -7.83
CA THR A 171 7.00 6.93 -8.05
C THR A 171 8.00 7.31 -6.95
N ALA A 172 8.05 8.60 -6.58
CA ALA A 172 8.90 9.08 -5.50
C ALA A 172 8.52 8.44 -4.16
N GLY A 173 7.23 8.42 -3.82
CA GLY A 173 6.70 7.78 -2.61
C GLY A 173 6.99 6.29 -2.59
N MET A 174 6.83 5.59 -3.71
CA MET A 174 7.10 4.17 -3.83
C MET A 174 8.58 3.83 -3.67
N LEU A 175 9.49 4.66 -4.21
CA LEU A 175 10.94 4.51 -3.99
C LEU A 175 11.30 4.71 -2.52
N ALA A 176 10.75 5.74 -1.87
CA ALA A 176 10.99 6.01 -0.44
C ALA A 176 10.45 4.87 0.43
N SER A 177 9.21 4.44 0.19
CA SER A 177 8.57 3.33 0.89
C SER A 177 9.34 2.02 0.72
N THR A 178 9.72 1.66 -0.52
CA THR A 178 10.51 0.45 -0.79
C THR A 178 11.85 0.46 -0.04
N ARG A 179 12.54 1.61 0.02
CA ARG A 179 13.77 1.76 0.81
C ARG A 179 13.52 1.56 2.30
N ALA A 180 12.43 2.10 2.83
CA ALA A 180 12.04 1.93 4.22
C ALA A 180 11.77 0.45 4.56
N TRP A 181 11.05 -0.26 3.69
CA TRP A 181 10.77 -1.69 3.87
C TRP A 181 12.02 -2.58 3.75
N ILE A 182 12.97 -2.22 2.89
CA ILE A 182 14.24 -2.95 2.73
C ILE A 182 15.11 -2.80 3.97
N GLY A 183 15.34 -1.59 4.45
CA GLY A 183 16.34 -1.27 5.47
C GLY A 183 15.79 -1.05 6.87
N GLY A 184 14.50 -0.74 7.02
CA GLY A 184 13.89 -0.35 8.30
C GLY A 184 13.38 -1.53 9.13
N ASN A 185 12.96 -1.23 10.37
CA ASN A 185 12.14 -2.15 11.16
C ASN A 185 10.73 -2.21 10.57
N MET A 186 10.26 -3.41 10.20
CA MET A 186 8.99 -3.60 9.50
C MET A 186 7.79 -3.11 10.32
N LEU A 187 7.79 -3.34 11.65
CA LEU A 187 6.72 -2.85 12.52
C LEU A 187 6.71 -1.32 12.59
N LEU A 188 7.89 -0.69 12.72
CA LEU A 188 8.01 0.76 12.74
C LEU A 188 7.57 1.39 11.41
N VAL A 189 7.99 0.81 10.27
CA VAL A 189 7.60 1.30 8.94
C VAL A 189 6.08 1.18 8.75
N SER A 190 5.48 0.09 9.20
CA SER A 190 4.02 -0.08 9.13
C SER A 190 3.27 0.90 10.02
N CYS A 191 3.77 1.17 11.22
CA CYS A 191 3.20 2.17 12.13
C CYS A 191 3.27 3.59 11.52
N LEU A 192 4.41 3.95 10.92
CA LEU A 192 4.58 5.23 10.22
C LEU A 192 3.66 5.36 9.00
N GLY A 193 3.21 4.24 8.41
CA GLY A 193 2.22 4.24 7.33
C GLY A 193 0.91 4.96 7.72
N PHE A 194 0.52 4.91 8.99
CA PHE A 194 -0.67 5.62 9.48
C PHE A 194 -0.55 7.15 9.39
N SER A 195 0.66 7.69 9.31
CA SER A 195 0.88 9.14 9.12
C SER A 195 0.30 9.69 7.82
N ALA A 196 0.02 8.84 6.85
CA ALA A 196 -0.63 9.26 5.61
C ALA A 196 -2.00 9.91 5.86
N ILE A 197 -2.71 9.51 6.93
CA ILE A 197 -4.03 10.04 7.28
C ILE A 197 -3.95 11.51 7.70
N PRO A 198 -3.19 11.90 8.75
CA PRO A 198 -3.06 13.32 9.10
C PRO A 198 -2.47 14.18 7.98
N PHE A 199 -1.56 13.64 7.15
CA PHE A 199 -1.08 14.39 5.98
C PHE A 199 -2.18 14.59 4.93
N SER A 200 -3.03 13.60 4.68
CA SER A 200 -4.15 13.74 3.74
C SER A 200 -5.19 14.77 4.23
N GLU A 201 -5.47 14.79 5.53
CA GLU A 201 -6.34 15.79 6.14
C GLU A 201 -5.77 17.22 6.01
N LEU A 202 -4.47 17.39 6.30
CA LEU A 202 -3.80 18.68 6.11
C LEU A 202 -3.91 19.17 4.65
N ILE A 203 -3.65 18.29 3.68
CA ILE A 203 -3.80 18.61 2.26
C ILE A 203 -5.27 18.96 1.94
N GLY A 204 -6.23 18.22 2.51
CA GLY A 204 -7.67 18.50 2.39
C GLY A 204 -8.04 19.91 2.86
N VAL A 205 -7.51 20.34 4.00
CA VAL A 205 -7.74 21.68 4.55
C VAL A 205 -7.12 22.76 3.66
N PHE A 206 -5.84 22.61 3.28
CA PHE A 206 -5.11 23.67 2.57
C PHE A 206 -5.54 23.82 1.11
N PHE A 207 -5.80 22.72 0.41
CA PHE A 207 -6.09 22.75 -1.03
C PHE A 207 -7.58 22.68 -1.35
N PHE A 208 -8.37 21.97 -0.55
CA PHE A 208 -9.80 21.77 -0.80
C PHE A 208 -10.70 22.55 0.14
N LYS A 209 -10.13 23.27 1.13
CA LYS A 209 -10.85 24.03 2.16
C LYS A 209 -11.88 23.17 2.94
N ASN A 210 -11.64 21.86 2.98
CA ASN A 210 -12.43 20.95 3.78
C ASN A 210 -12.03 21.13 5.25
N ILE A 211 -12.93 21.66 6.06
CA ILE A 211 -12.71 21.80 7.51
C ILE A 211 -12.91 20.42 8.12
N PRO A 212 -11.88 19.80 8.73
CA PRO A 212 -12.03 18.50 9.37
C PRO A 212 -13.04 18.60 10.52
N ASP A 213 -13.82 17.55 10.69
CA ASP A 213 -14.75 17.42 11.80
C ASP A 213 -13.98 17.38 13.14
N MET A 214 -14.59 17.82 14.24
CA MET A 214 -13.97 17.82 15.59
C MET A 214 -13.36 16.46 15.95
N LEU A 215 -13.94 15.35 15.49
CA LEU A 215 -13.44 13.99 15.72
C LEU A 215 -12.24 13.59 14.85
N SER A 216 -11.98 14.32 13.76
CA SER A 216 -10.78 14.12 12.94
C SER A 216 -9.54 14.80 13.54
N LEU A 217 -9.73 15.68 14.53
CA LEU A 217 -8.66 16.42 15.20
C LEU A 217 -8.16 15.75 16.50
N ILE A 218 -8.78 14.66 16.96
CA ILE A 218 -8.40 13.87 18.13
C ILE A 218 -7.54 12.68 17.72
#